data_67e5c42cdc0a08d47b7c21950056bc7b
#
_entry.id   67e5c42cdc0a08d47b7c21950056bc7b
#
_cell.length_a   1.000
_cell.length_b   1.000
_cell.length_c   1.000
_cell.angle_alpha   90.00
_cell.angle_beta   90.00
_cell.angle_gamma   90.00
#
_symmetry.space_group_name_H-M   'P 1'
#
loop_
_entity.id
_entity.type
_entity.pdbx_description
1 polymer ?
#
loop_
_entity_poly.entity_id
_entity_poly.type
_entity_poly.pdbx_seq_one_letter_code
_entity_poly.pdbx_strand_id
1 'polypeptide(L)'
;MFSASCFSQEDDTKPPKVNNFKEDSSFIAFSKYRESVAKAQIISLKNGGALLVRLKTNANTINRLKAAGSMDMATQVERETRLNNKAIIRAYSNEFKFCSVYFFNSDCSDSVKHKNLSGIFVDSNLVVNSSIVCDAPFYLVAEQGTIYDSSLGLVSEAQASKASEKGTPAKEVFMVIKNRFFIQLNKPFPYYQQGYSVKKYADYVKKMNTSFSDFYNKNKAFVIPTEVKQYVY
;
A
#
# COMPACT_ATOMS: atom_id res chain seq x y z
N MET A 1 4.81 -22.49 -42.84
CA MET A 1 4.65 -22.99 -41.46
C MET A 1 5.66 -22.23 -40.61
N PHE A 2 5.22 -21.19 -39.93
CA PHE A 2 6.07 -20.50 -38.97
C PHE A 2 5.67 -20.93 -37.55
N SER A 3 6.59 -21.62 -36.92
CA SER A 3 6.45 -22.03 -35.52
C SER A 3 6.71 -20.82 -34.64
N ALA A 4 5.68 -20.32 -33.97
CA ALA A 4 5.80 -19.29 -32.94
C ALA A 4 6.28 -19.96 -31.66
N SER A 5 7.54 -19.77 -31.31
CA SER A 5 8.08 -20.11 -30.00
C SER A 5 7.45 -19.12 -28.98
N CYS A 6 6.51 -19.60 -28.16
CA CYS A 6 6.10 -18.90 -26.95
C CYS A 6 7.28 -18.89 -25.98
N PHE A 7 8.00 -17.77 -25.93
CA PHE A 7 8.86 -17.45 -24.79
C PHE A 7 7.93 -17.24 -23.58
N SER A 8 7.97 -18.16 -22.65
CA SER A 8 7.42 -17.98 -21.31
C SER A 8 8.23 -16.88 -20.65
N GLN A 9 7.72 -15.65 -20.63
CA GLN A 9 8.21 -14.63 -19.71
C GLN A 9 7.95 -15.13 -18.30
N GLU A 10 8.99 -15.33 -17.53
CA GLU A 10 8.87 -15.53 -16.08
C GLU A 10 8.08 -14.35 -15.52
N ASP A 11 7.02 -14.69 -14.79
CA ASP A 11 6.07 -13.75 -14.23
C ASP A 11 6.72 -13.03 -13.01
N ASP A 12 7.52 -12.00 -13.27
CA ASP A 12 8.17 -11.13 -12.27
C ASP A 12 7.16 -10.42 -11.35
N THR A 13 5.86 -10.68 -11.53
CA THR A 13 4.78 -10.05 -10.79
C THR A 13 4.32 -10.84 -9.58
N LYS A 14 4.79 -12.09 -9.44
CA LYS A 14 4.47 -12.88 -8.26
C LYS A 14 5.28 -12.37 -7.07
N PRO A 15 4.61 -12.06 -5.94
CA PRO A 15 5.35 -11.91 -4.70
C PRO A 15 6.17 -13.19 -4.48
N PRO A 16 7.40 -13.10 -3.97
CA PRO A 16 8.20 -14.27 -3.69
C PRO A 16 7.31 -15.30 -2.95
N LYS A 17 7.24 -16.51 -3.47
CA LYS A 17 6.39 -17.58 -2.89
C LYS A 17 6.77 -17.78 -1.43
N VAL A 18 5.95 -17.26 -0.54
CA VAL A 18 6.13 -17.39 0.90
C VAL A 18 5.50 -18.71 1.31
N ASN A 19 6.08 -19.80 0.84
CA ASN A 19 5.67 -21.14 1.21
C ASN A 19 6.59 -21.62 2.34
N ASN A 20 6.01 -21.93 3.49
CA ASN A 20 6.64 -22.54 4.66
C ASN A 20 7.73 -21.70 5.35
N PHE A 21 7.29 -20.65 6.06
CA PHE A 21 8.14 -19.72 6.80
C PHE A 21 9.06 -20.31 7.88
N LYS A 22 8.95 -21.58 8.22
CA LYS A 22 9.77 -22.17 9.30
C LYS A 22 11.11 -22.74 8.85
N GLU A 23 11.32 -22.93 7.53
CA GLU A 23 12.54 -23.59 7.03
C GLU A 23 13.18 -22.91 5.81
N ASP A 24 12.64 -21.79 5.34
CA ASP A 24 13.15 -21.13 4.14
C ASP A 24 14.30 -20.19 4.49
N SER A 25 15.45 -20.42 3.86
CA SER A 25 16.62 -19.54 3.99
C SER A 25 16.34 -18.07 3.63
N SER A 26 15.34 -17.83 2.79
CA SER A 26 14.88 -16.48 2.41
C SER A 26 14.24 -15.74 3.59
N PHE A 27 13.50 -16.43 4.45
CA PHE A 27 12.90 -15.84 5.66
C PHE A 27 13.97 -15.45 6.70
N ILE A 28 14.94 -16.32 6.92
CA ILE A 28 16.06 -16.05 7.84
C ILE A 28 16.86 -14.86 7.31
N ALA A 29 17.14 -14.82 6.02
CA ALA A 29 17.83 -13.70 5.36
C ALA A 29 17.02 -12.41 5.49
N PHE A 30 15.71 -12.42 5.20
CA PHE A 30 14.85 -11.27 5.35
C PHE A 30 14.76 -10.78 6.80
N SER A 31 14.62 -11.68 7.77
CA SER A 31 14.62 -11.33 9.19
C SER A 31 15.92 -10.66 9.61
N LYS A 32 17.06 -11.13 9.10
CA LYS A 32 18.38 -10.50 9.31
C LYS A 32 18.45 -9.08 8.77
N TYR A 33 17.84 -8.82 7.61
CA TYR A 33 17.91 -7.51 6.94
C TYR A 33 16.70 -6.60 7.24
N ARG A 34 15.70 -7.05 7.99
CA ARG A 34 14.44 -6.31 8.21
C ARG A 34 14.63 -4.86 8.63
N GLU A 35 15.56 -4.60 9.55
CA GLU A 35 15.86 -3.24 9.98
C GLU A 35 16.52 -2.42 8.86
N SER A 36 17.47 -3.00 8.16
CA SER A 36 18.17 -2.36 7.04
C SER A 36 17.22 -2.09 5.87
N VAL A 37 16.29 -3.01 5.59
CA VAL A 37 15.23 -2.83 4.58
C VAL A 37 14.32 -1.66 4.97
N ALA A 38 13.88 -1.58 6.21
CA ALA A 38 13.03 -0.48 6.68
C ALA A 38 13.75 0.88 6.58
N LYS A 39 15.03 0.93 6.93
CA LYS A 39 15.87 2.15 6.76
C LYS A 39 16.03 2.52 5.28
N ALA A 40 16.30 1.54 4.43
CA ALA A 40 16.40 1.75 2.99
C ALA A 40 15.10 2.26 2.38
N GLN A 41 13.95 1.69 2.77
CA GLN A 41 12.63 2.11 2.29
C GLN A 41 12.32 3.57 2.63
N ILE A 42 12.56 4.00 3.88
CA ILE A 42 12.28 5.40 4.26
C ILE A 42 13.22 6.38 3.57
N ILE A 43 14.49 6.00 3.36
CA ILE A 43 15.47 6.81 2.64
C ILE A 43 15.08 6.90 1.15
N SER A 44 14.74 5.78 0.51
CA SER A 44 14.31 5.77 -0.88
C SER A 44 13.03 6.57 -1.09
N LEU A 45 12.10 6.49 -0.14
CA LEU A 45 10.86 7.27 -0.18
C LEU A 45 11.15 8.78 -0.11
N LYS A 46 12.08 9.21 0.75
CA LYS A 46 12.46 10.62 0.89
C LYS A 46 13.25 11.13 -0.32
N ASN A 47 14.09 10.30 -0.91
CA ASN A 47 15.01 10.66 -2.00
C ASN A 47 14.42 10.40 -3.40
N GLY A 48 13.25 10.98 -3.67
CA GLY A 48 12.58 10.88 -4.98
C GLY A 48 11.56 9.76 -5.06
N GLY A 49 11.25 9.07 -3.96
CA GLY A 49 10.16 8.11 -3.93
C GLY A 49 8.79 8.77 -3.80
N ALA A 50 7.72 7.96 -3.89
CA ALA A 50 6.34 8.40 -3.80
C ALA A 50 5.50 7.51 -2.86
N LEU A 51 4.46 8.09 -2.28
CA LEU A 51 3.42 7.38 -1.57
C LEU A 51 2.17 7.32 -2.45
N LEU A 52 1.77 6.12 -2.86
CA LEU A 52 0.56 5.90 -3.63
C LEU A 52 -0.58 5.57 -2.67
N VAL A 53 -1.58 6.44 -2.61
CA VAL A 53 -2.74 6.28 -1.72
C VAL A 53 -3.86 5.58 -2.47
N ARG A 54 -4.20 4.37 -2.04
CA ARG A 54 -5.25 3.53 -2.61
C ARG A 54 -6.61 3.95 -2.06
N LEU A 55 -7.50 4.35 -2.95
CA LEU A 55 -8.87 4.75 -2.64
C LEU A 55 -9.83 3.59 -2.92
N LYS A 56 -10.65 3.24 -1.93
CA LYS A 56 -11.65 2.16 -2.10
C LYS A 56 -12.73 2.60 -3.09
N THR A 57 -13.10 1.73 -4.03
CA THR A 57 -14.25 1.96 -4.93
C THR A 57 -15.52 1.33 -4.40
N ASN A 58 -15.40 0.26 -3.60
CA ASN A 58 -16.51 -0.58 -3.14
C ASN A 58 -17.39 -1.12 -4.28
N ALA A 59 -16.84 -1.20 -5.52
CA ALA A 59 -17.57 -1.57 -6.72
C ALA A 59 -18.31 -2.92 -6.58
N ASN A 60 -17.64 -3.93 -6.00
CA ASN A 60 -18.25 -5.24 -5.79
C ASN A 60 -19.48 -5.19 -4.85
N THR A 61 -19.38 -4.43 -3.75
CA THR A 61 -20.49 -4.25 -2.80
C THR A 61 -21.65 -3.52 -3.45
N ILE A 62 -21.35 -2.43 -4.18
CA ILE A 62 -22.34 -1.62 -4.88
C ILE A 62 -23.07 -2.46 -5.94
N ASN A 63 -22.33 -3.21 -6.76
CA ASN A 63 -22.90 -4.06 -7.80
C ASN A 63 -23.77 -5.18 -7.21
N ARG A 64 -23.36 -5.79 -6.10
CA ARG A 64 -24.16 -6.80 -5.39
C ARG A 64 -25.47 -6.22 -4.86
N LEU A 65 -25.45 -5.04 -4.28
CA LEU A 65 -26.65 -4.35 -3.79
C LEU A 65 -27.60 -4.00 -4.94
N LYS A 66 -27.08 -3.50 -6.07
CA LYS A 66 -27.87 -3.23 -7.28
C LYS A 66 -28.51 -4.51 -7.82
N ALA A 67 -27.76 -5.60 -7.90
CA ALA A 67 -28.27 -6.90 -8.37
C ALA A 67 -29.34 -7.48 -7.43
N ALA A 68 -29.27 -7.19 -6.13
CA ALA A 68 -30.26 -7.58 -5.12
C ALA A 68 -31.49 -6.63 -5.07
N GLY A 69 -31.56 -5.62 -5.95
CA GLY A 69 -32.66 -4.64 -5.96
C GLY A 69 -32.57 -3.56 -4.87
N SER A 70 -31.48 -3.54 -4.08
CA SER A 70 -31.30 -2.59 -2.96
C SER A 70 -30.66 -1.28 -3.44
N MET A 71 -31.36 -0.55 -4.33
CA MET A 71 -30.81 0.65 -5.00
C MET A 71 -30.47 1.78 -4.02
N ASP A 72 -31.31 2.00 -2.99
CA ASP A 72 -31.06 3.04 -1.99
C ASP A 72 -29.77 2.78 -1.19
N MET A 73 -29.56 1.51 -0.79
CA MET A 73 -28.34 1.11 -0.10
C MET A 73 -27.11 1.23 -1.01
N ALA A 74 -27.23 0.87 -2.28
CA ALA A 74 -26.14 1.03 -3.25
C ALA A 74 -25.73 2.50 -3.38
N THR A 75 -26.73 3.39 -3.54
CA THR A 75 -26.54 4.84 -3.63
C THR A 75 -25.91 5.42 -2.36
N GLN A 76 -26.33 4.94 -1.20
CA GLN A 76 -25.74 5.34 0.07
C GLN A 76 -24.25 4.94 0.15
N VAL A 77 -23.90 3.70 -0.17
CA VAL A 77 -22.52 3.20 -0.18
C VAL A 77 -21.66 4.00 -1.17
N GLU A 78 -22.16 4.28 -2.37
CA GLU A 78 -21.46 5.15 -3.33
C GLU A 78 -21.15 6.54 -2.76
N ARG A 79 -22.15 7.18 -2.17
CA ARG A 79 -22.01 8.51 -1.58
C ARG A 79 -21.00 8.52 -0.43
N GLU A 80 -21.11 7.56 0.49
CA GLU A 80 -20.20 7.46 1.64
C GLU A 80 -18.76 7.18 1.20
N THR A 81 -18.57 6.27 0.24
CA THR A 81 -17.27 5.98 -0.36
C THR A 81 -16.65 7.23 -0.97
N ARG A 82 -17.43 8.00 -1.76
CA ARG A 82 -16.98 9.23 -2.38
C ARG A 82 -16.58 10.29 -1.35
N LEU A 83 -17.38 10.49 -0.31
CA LEU A 83 -17.08 11.45 0.76
C LEU A 83 -15.83 11.05 1.53
N ASN A 84 -15.68 9.78 1.85
CA ASN A 84 -14.50 9.25 2.52
C ASN A 84 -13.23 9.46 1.69
N ASN A 85 -13.26 9.10 0.41
CA ASN A 85 -12.12 9.27 -0.50
C ASN A 85 -11.73 10.75 -0.65
N LYS A 86 -12.70 11.66 -0.78
CA LYS A 86 -12.42 13.11 -0.80
C LYS A 86 -11.77 13.60 0.49
N ALA A 87 -12.21 13.09 1.65
CA ALA A 87 -11.60 13.43 2.94
C ALA A 87 -10.14 12.93 3.02
N ILE A 88 -9.86 11.73 2.51
CA ILE A 88 -8.50 11.18 2.42
C ILE A 88 -7.62 12.07 1.54
N ILE A 89 -8.05 12.37 0.31
CA ILE A 89 -7.28 13.22 -0.61
C ILE A 89 -6.97 14.56 0.05
N ARG A 90 -7.98 15.23 0.63
CA ARG A 90 -7.81 16.52 1.31
C ARG A 90 -6.78 16.41 2.44
N ALA A 91 -6.87 15.38 3.28
CA ALA A 91 -5.97 15.19 4.41
C ALA A 91 -4.51 15.02 3.93
N TYR A 92 -4.27 14.15 2.93
CA TYR A 92 -2.92 13.96 2.41
C TYR A 92 -2.37 15.18 1.69
N SER A 93 -3.17 15.85 0.85
CA SER A 93 -2.74 17.04 0.12
C SER A 93 -2.32 18.19 1.06
N ASN A 94 -3.01 18.32 2.19
CA ASN A 94 -2.73 19.38 3.16
C ASN A 94 -1.61 19.04 4.13
N GLU A 95 -1.59 17.81 4.67
CA GLU A 95 -0.79 17.47 5.85
C GLU A 95 0.43 16.60 5.54
N PHE A 96 0.47 15.87 4.43
CA PHE A 96 1.60 15.02 4.12
C PHE A 96 2.61 15.73 3.23
N LYS A 97 3.81 15.95 3.76
CA LYS A 97 4.89 16.71 3.09
C LYS A 97 6.21 15.93 3.02
N PHE A 98 6.20 14.66 3.42
CA PHE A 98 7.41 13.85 3.50
C PHE A 98 7.95 13.49 2.11
N CYS A 99 7.09 13.10 1.18
CA CYS A 99 7.40 12.81 -0.22
C CYS A 99 6.19 13.12 -1.11
N SER A 100 6.32 12.96 -2.42
CA SER A 100 5.21 13.09 -3.37
C SER A 100 4.11 12.08 -3.07
N VAL A 101 2.83 12.51 -3.23
CA VAL A 101 1.65 11.66 -3.00
C VAL A 101 0.82 11.62 -4.26
N TYR A 102 0.38 10.42 -4.63
CA TYR A 102 -0.54 10.17 -5.73
C TYR A 102 -1.71 9.32 -5.27
N PHE A 103 -2.88 9.52 -5.87
CA PHE A 103 -4.10 8.82 -5.51
C PHE A 103 -4.55 7.93 -6.67
N PHE A 104 -4.98 6.71 -6.38
CA PHE A 104 -5.48 5.79 -7.38
C PHE A 104 -6.64 4.94 -6.82
N ASN A 105 -7.53 4.51 -7.70
CA ASN A 105 -8.65 3.66 -7.34
C ASN A 105 -8.21 2.22 -7.10
N SER A 106 -8.84 1.53 -6.16
CA SER A 106 -8.53 0.15 -5.80
C SER A 106 -8.59 -0.83 -6.99
N ASP A 107 -9.36 -0.51 -8.02
CA ASP A 107 -9.51 -1.30 -9.24
C ASP A 107 -8.24 -1.30 -10.11
N CYS A 108 -7.35 -0.30 -9.92
CA CYS A 108 -6.05 -0.20 -10.59
C CYS A 108 -4.91 -0.89 -9.82
N SER A 109 -5.21 -1.71 -8.80
CA SER A 109 -4.17 -2.33 -7.95
C SER A 109 -3.20 -3.20 -8.73
N ASP A 110 -3.67 -3.92 -9.75
CA ASP A 110 -2.80 -4.75 -10.58
C ASP A 110 -1.85 -3.91 -11.45
N SER A 111 -2.30 -2.77 -11.96
CA SER A 111 -1.42 -1.82 -12.65
C SER A 111 -0.29 -1.34 -11.74
N VAL A 112 -0.59 -1.06 -10.46
CA VAL A 112 0.42 -0.68 -9.46
C VAL A 112 1.42 -1.82 -9.24
N LYS A 113 0.98 -3.07 -9.07
CA LYS A 113 1.88 -4.23 -8.90
C LYS A 113 2.86 -4.36 -10.08
N HIS A 114 2.38 -4.13 -11.28
CA HIS A 114 3.17 -4.24 -12.53
C HIS A 114 3.97 -2.99 -12.87
N LYS A 115 4.00 -1.98 -12.00
CA LYS A 115 4.63 -0.67 -12.26
C LYS A 115 4.06 0.07 -13.49
N ASN A 116 2.86 -0.29 -13.92
CA ASN A 116 2.15 0.43 -14.98
C ASN A 116 1.35 1.57 -14.36
N LEU A 117 2.00 2.70 -14.15
CA LEU A 117 1.44 3.84 -13.44
C LEU A 117 0.80 4.91 -14.35
N SER A 118 0.84 4.71 -15.66
CA SER A 118 0.27 5.68 -16.61
C SER A 118 -1.25 5.66 -16.59
N GLY A 119 -1.87 6.84 -16.48
CA GLY A 119 -3.32 7.02 -16.62
C GLY A 119 -4.18 6.40 -15.52
N ILE A 120 -3.61 6.05 -14.36
CA ILE A 120 -4.36 5.44 -13.25
C ILE A 120 -4.67 6.40 -12.10
N PHE A 121 -4.02 7.57 -12.09
CA PHE A 121 -4.15 8.52 -10.98
C PHE A 121 -5.41 9.37 -11.10
N VAL A 122 -5.96 9.68 -9.94
CA VAL A 122 -7.15 10.53 -9.84
C VAL A 122 -6.80 11.90 -9.24
N ASP A 123 -7.54 12.91 -9.67
CA ASP A 123 -7.47 14.26 -9.13
C ASP A 123 -8.28 14.43 -7.83
N SER A 124 -8.36 15.63 -7.33
CA SER A 124 -9.14 15.99 -6.12
C SER A 124 -10.65 15.79 -6.26
N ASN A 125 -11.14 15.65 -7.49
CA ASN A 125 -12.55 15.37 -7.80
C ASN A 125 -12.86 13.88 -7.92
N LEU A 126 -11.83 13.02 -7.76
CA LEU A 126 -11.89 11.56 -7.97
C LEU A 126 -12.08 11.20 -9.46
N VAL A 127 -11.60 12.06 -10.35
CA VAL A 127 -11.60 11.80 -11.79
C VAL A 127 -10.21 11.37 -12.21
N VAL A 128 -10.14 10.31 -13.03
CA VAL A 128 -8.86 9.87 -13.61
C VAL A 128 -8.30 10.99 -14.49
N ASN A 129 -7.04 11.34 -14.24
CA ASN A 129 -6.36 12.42 -14.94
C ASN A 129 -5.02 11.91 -15.50
N SER A 130 -4.96 11.72 -16.81
CA SER A 130 -3.78 11.23 -17.52
C SER A 130 -2.58 12.20 -17.49
N SER A 131 -2.81 13.47 -17.12
CA SER A 131 -1.73 14.45 -16.96
C SER A 131 -0.97 14.27 -15.64
N ILE A 132 -1.49 13.47 -14.71
CA ILE A 132 -0.79 13.13 -13.47
C ILE A 132 0.18 11.99 -13.77
N VAL A 133 1.47 12.29 -13.73
CA VAL A 133 2.55 11.35 -14.02
C VAL A 133 3.35 11.10 -12.74
N CYS A 134 3.67 9.85 -12.47
CA CYS A 134 4.53 9.45 -11.36
C CYS A 134 5.77 8.75 -11.91
N ASP A 135 6.89 9.47 -11.93
CA ASP A 135 8.19 8.97 -12.39
C ASP A 135 9.08 8.50 -11.22
N ALA A 136 8.47 8.29 -10.05
CA ALA A 136 9.20 7.88 -8.86
C ALA A 136 9.82 6.48 -9.05
N PRO A 137 11.14 6.33 -8.86
CA PRO A 137 11.82 5.04 -9.01
C PRO A 137 11.42 4.03 -7.93
N PHE A 138 10.90 4.52 -6.83
CA PHE A 138 10.45 3.75 -5.69
C PHE A 138 9.12 4.29 -5.16
N TYR A 139 8.23 3.40 -4.76
CA TYR A 139 7.00 3.82 -4.09
C TYR A 139 6.53 2.80 -3.05
N LEU A 140 5.79 3.30 -2.09
CA LEU A 140 5.01 2.52 -1.14
C LEU A 140 3.53 2.80 -1.36
N VAL A 141 2.68 1.90 -0.89
CA VAL A 141 1.22 2.03 -0.98
C VAL A 141 0.66 2.29 0.41
N ALA A 142 -0.21 3.28 0.54
CA ALA A 142 -1.01 3.52 1.73
C ALA A 142 -2.47 3.20 1.44
N GLU A 143 -3.14 2.45 2.31
CA GLU A 143 -4.57 2.16 2.18
C GLU A 143 -5.27 2.08 3.52
N GLN A 144 -6.59 2.36 3.52
CA GLN A 144 -7.42 2.06 4.67
C GLN A 144 -7.59 0.56 4.82
N GLY A 145 -7.33 0.02 6.00
CA GLY A 145 -7.42 -1.42 6.19
C GLY A 145 -7.27 -1.87 7.62
N THR A 146 -6.94 -3.13 7.76
CA THR A 146 -6.64 -3.77 9.01
C THR A 146 -5.17 -4.11 9.09
N ILE A 147 -4.59 -4.02 10.27
CA ILE A 147 -3.27 -4.57 10.55
C ILE A 147 -3.40 -5.94 11.18
N TYR A 148 -2.48 -6.79 10.80
CA TYR A 148 -2.32 -8.11 11.41
C TYR A 148 -1.05 -8.07 12.24
N ASP A 149 -1.15 -8.51 13.50
CA ASP A 149 0.02 -8.62 14.35
C ASP A 149 0.86 -9.79 13.86
N SER A 150 1.78 -9.50 12.98
CA SER A 150 2.70 -10.49 12.43
C SER A 150 3.99 -10.46 13.23
N SER A 151 4.01 -11.18 14.33
CA SER A 151 5.27 -11.62 14.93
C SER A 151 6.12 -12.48 13.95
N LEU A 152 5.53 -12.89 12.85
CA LEU A 152 6.04 -13.88 11.88
C LEU A 152 6.52 -13.31 10.53
N GLY A 153 6.58 -11.99 10.32
CA GLY A 153 7.15 -11.44 9.08
C GLY A 153 6.10 -10.88 8.09
N LEU A 154 6.27 -11.12 6.80
CA LEU A 154 5.45 -10.57 5.73
C LEU A 154 4.05 -11.21 5.71
N VAL A 155 2.99 -10.39 5.76
CA VAL A 155 1.61 -10.87 5.68
C VAL A 155 0.98 -10.38 4.37
N SER A 156 0.72 -11.30 3.44
CA SER A 156 -0.08 -11.05 2.25
C SER A 156 -1.57 -10.97 2.58
N GLU A 157 -2.40 -10.38 1.70
CA GLU A 157 -3.86 -10.36 1.88
C GLU A 157 -4.46 -11.77 2.05
N ALA A 158 -3.93 -12.77 1.32
CA ALA A 158 -4.38 -14.15 1.45
C ALA A 158 -4.01 -14.78 2.80
N GLN A 159 -2.86 -14.42 3.37
CA GLN A 159 -2.46 -14.87 4.71
C GLN A 159 -3.23 -14.13 5.80
N ALA A 160 -3.53 -12.85 5.55
CA ALA A 160 -4.36 -12.03 6.40
C ALA A 160 -5.79 -12.60 6.52
N SER A 161 -6.39 -13.05 5.42
CA SER A 161 -7.71 -13.71 5.42
C SER A 161 -7.67 -15.01 6.22
N LYS A 162 -6.64 -15.85 6.03
CA LYS A 162 -6.46 -17.09 6.81
C LYS A 162 -6.19 -16.84 8.30
N ALA A 163 -5.50 -15.75 8.64
CA ALA A 163 -5.25 -15.36 10.02
C ALA A 163 -6.55 -14.91 10.70
N SER A 164 -7.43 -14.21 9.99
CA SER A 164 -8.76 -13.84 10.46
C SER A 164 -9.64 -15.08 10.72
N GLU A 165 -9.61 -16.08 9.84
CA GLU A 165 -10.31 -17.36 10.04
C GLU A 165 -9.81 -18.13 11.29
N LYS A 166 -8.54 -17.95 11.65
CA LYS A 166 -7.94 -18.56 12.85
C LYS A 166 -8.11 -17.73 14.13
N GLY A 167 -8.93 -16.68 14.11
CA GLY A 167 -9.21 -15.86 15.28
C GLY A 167 -8.07 -14.94 15.71
N THR A 168 -7.08 -14.69 14.86
CA THR A 168 -6.05 -13.68 15.14
C THR A 168 -6.70 -12.29 15.12
N PRO A 169 -6.64 -11.50 16.20
CA PRO A 169 -7.31 -10.21 16.25
C PRO A 169 -6.76 -9.28 15.18
N ALA A 170 -7.61 -8.95 14.22
CA ALA A 170 -7.35 -7.92 13.23
C ALA A 170 -7.73 -6.57 13.81
N LYS A 171 -6.86 -5.57 13.71
CA LYS A 171 -7.13 -4.22 14.19
C LYS A 171 -7.34 -3.29 13.01
N GLU A 172 -8.53 -2.72 12.93
CA GLU A 172 -8.78 -1.66 11.97
C GLU A 172 -7.90 -0.44 12.23
N VAL A 173 -7.40 0.16 11.18
CA VAL A 173 -6.57 1.36 11.24
C VAL A 173 -6.95 2.34 10.15
N PHE A 174 -6.63 3.62 10.37
CA PHE A 174 -6.84 4.65 9.36
C PHE A 174 -6.07 4.33 8.08
N MET A 175 -4.77 4.08 8.21
CA MET A 175 -3.90 3.72 7.09
C MET A 175 -2.88 2.67 7.49
N VAL A 176 -2.63 1.75 6.58
CA VAL A 176 -1.53 0.78 6.63
C VAL A 176 -0.63 0.98 5.42
N ILE A 177 0.67 0.91 5.65
CA ILE A 177 1.68 1.06 4.58
C ILE A 177 2.09 -0.33 4.11
N LYS A 178 2.07 -0.49 2.82
CA LYS A 178 2.40 -1.74 2.11
C LYS A 178 3.46 -1.49 1.05
N ASN A 179 4.13 -2.55 0.63
CA ASN A 179 4.98 -2.49 -0.55
C ASN A 179 4.13 -2.53 -1.85
N ARG A 180 4.78 -2.49 -3.01
CA ARG A 180 4.10 -2.53 -4.33
C ARG A 180 3.25 -3.79 -4.56
N PHE A 181 3.53 -4.89 -3.87
CA PHE A 181 2.77 -6.14 -3.93
C PHE A 181 1.62 -6.20 -2.92
N PHE A 182 1.31 -5.08 -2.26
CA PHE A 182 0.32 -4.97 -1.19
C PHE A 182 0.61 -5.83 0.04
N ILE A 183 1.89 -6.16 0.27
CA ILE A 183 2.36 -6.81 1.48
C ILE A 183 2.59 -5.74 2.54
N GLN A 184 1.98 -5.90 3.71
CA GLN A 184 2.12 -4.99 4.84
C GLN A 184 3.58 -4.87 5.28
N LEU A 185 4.03 -3.64 5.50
CA LEU A 185 5.33 -3.40 6.14
C LEU A 185 5.25 -3.69 7.64
N ASN A 186 6.41 -3.82 8.27
CA ASN A 186 6.54 -4.16 9.68
C ASN A 186 7.51 -3.23 10.40
N LYS A 187 7.49 -3.26 11.74
CA LYS A 187 8.50 -2.59 12.56
C LYS A 187 9.92 -3.01 12.12
N PRO A 188 10.90 -2.08 12.14
CA PRO A 188 10.83 -0.74 12.74
C PRO A 188 10.24 0.36 11.82
N PHE A 189 9.80 0.05 10.58
CA PHE A 189 9.12 1.03 9.75
C PHE A 189 7.81 1.50 10.43
N PRO A 190 7.47 2.81 10.39
CA PRO A 190 6.20 3.32 10.93
C PRO A 190 5.03 3.00 9.98
N TYR A 191 4.64 1.73 9.91
CA TYR A 191 3.80 1.16 8.84
C TYR A 191 2.29 1.36 9.01
N TYR A 192 1.81 1.95 10.10
CA TYR A 192 0.39 2.21 10.26
C TYR A 192 0.10 3.45 11.09
N GLN A 193 -1.08 4.00 10.87
CA GLN A 193 -1.66 5.06 11.69
C GLN A 193 -3.03 4.62 12.19
N GLN A 194 -3.22 4.62 13.50
CA GLN A 194 -4.53 4.38 14.12
C GLN A 194 -5.49 5.55 13.87
N GLY A 195 -6.77 5.22 13.74
CA GLY A 195 -7.82 6.20 13.66
C GLY A 195 -9.09 5.66 13.00
N TYR A 196 -10.24 6.18 13.40
CA TYR A 196 -11.55 5.72 12.92
C TYR A 196 -12.46 6.87 12.47
N SER A 197 -12.13 8.11 12.84
CA SER A 197 -13.02 9.24 12.59
C SER A 197 -12.59 10.01 11.34
N VAL A 198 -13.47 10.10 10.35
CA VAL A 198 -13.28 10.90 9.13
C VAL A 198 -12.93 12.35 9.44
N LYS A 199 -13.55 12.93 10.48
CA LYS A 199 -13.28 14.31 10.94
C LYS A 199 -11.83 14.53 11.41
N LYS A 200 -11.11 13.47 11.75
CA LYS A 200 -9.72 13.52 12.26
C LYS A 200 -8.68 13.05 11.23
N TYR A 201 -9.04 12.86 9.98
CA TYR A 201 -8.10 12.37 8.96
C TYR A 201 -6.87 13.28 8.79
N ALA A 202 -7.05 14.59 8.84
CA ALA A 202 -5.95 15.54 8.81
C ALA A 202 -4.94 15.28 9.96
N ASP A 203 -5.44 15.11 11.19
CA ASP A 203 -4.59 14.83 12.36
C ASP A 203 -3.84 13.49 12.21
N TYR A 204 -4.50 12.47 11.65
CA TYR A 204 -3.89 11.17 11.44
C TYR A 204 -2.79 11.23 10.40
N VAL A 205 -3.02 11.93 9.28
CA VAL A 205 -2.01 12.12 8.24
C VAL A 205 -0.84 12.96 8.74
N LYS A 206 -1.10 14.01 9.53
CA LYS A 206 -0.06 14.81 10.17
C LYS A 206 0.82 13.96 11.09
N LYS A 207 0.22 13.09 11.91
CA LYS A 207 0.97 12.15 12.75
C LYS A 207 1.81 11.17 11.93
N MET A 208 1.27 10.63 10.84
CA MET A 208 2.00 9.77 9.92
C MET A 208 3.19 10.51 9.30
N ASN A 209 2.99 11.74 8.83
CA ASN A 209 4.06 12.59 8.29
C ASN A 209 5.19 12.81 9.31
N THR A 210 4.83 13.09 10.57
CA THR A 210 5.79 13.23 11.67
C THR A 210 6.54 11.93 11.90
N SER A 211 5.84 10.80 11.99
CA SER A 211 6.47 9.48 12.21
C SER A 211 7.46 9.11 11.09
N PHE A 212 7.14 9.43 9.84
CA PHE A 212 8.04 9.22 8.71
C PHE A 212 9.26 10.12 8.80
N SER A 213 9.05 11.40 9.13
CA SER A 213 10.12 12.37 9.28
C SER A 213 11.08 11.99 10.42
N ASP A 214 10.55 11.57 11.56
CA ASP A 214 11.32 11.14 12.71
C ASP A 214 12.15 9.88 12.41
N PHE A 215 11.52 8.90 11.74
CA PHE A 215 12.22 7.68 11.36
C PHE A 215 13.31 7.94 10.32
N TYR A 216 13.05 8.80 9.34
CA TYR A 216 14.05 9.25 8.38
C TYR A 216 15.22 9.98 9.08
N ASN A 217 14.92 10.96 9.93
CA ASN A 217 15.96 11.76 10.60
C ASN A 217 16.89 10.92 11.47
N LYS A 218 16.37 9.88 12.12
CA LYS A 218 17.16 8.91 12.87
C LYS A 218 18.09 8.05 12.00
N ASN A 219 17.74 7.88 10.72
CA ASN A 219 18.39 6.93 9.83
C ASN A 219 19.00 7.57 8.57
N LYS A 220 18.97 8.88 8.38
CA LYS A 220 19.40 9.57 7.15
C LYS A 220 20.87 9.35 6.76
N ALA A 221 21.73 8.99 7.72
CA ALA A 221 23.13 8.66 7.47
C ALA A 221 23.34 7.18 7.08
N PHE A 222 22.28 6.36 7.05
CA PHE A 222 22.40 4.95 6.69
C PHE A 222 22.67 4.81 5.19
N VAL A 223 23.79 4.15 4.86
CA VAL A 223 24.13 3.80 3.49
C VAL A 223 23.46 2.48 3.14
N ILE A 224 22.66 2.45 2.07
CA ILE A 224 21.92 1.26 1.65
C ILE A 224 22.88 0.21 1.10
N PRO A 225 23.09 -0.92 1.79
CA PRO A 225 23.94 -1.99 1.29
C PRO A 225 23.38 -2.62 0.02
N THR A 226 24.27 -3.11 -0.85
CA THR A 226 23.87 -3.70 -2.14
C THR A 226 22.92 -4.90 -1.96
N GLU A 227 23.19 -5.75 -0.99
CA GLU A 227 22.39 -6.93 -0.64
C GLU A 227 20.97 -6.59 -0.14
N VAL A 228 20.76 -5.35 0.33
CA VAL A 228 19.44 -4.88 0.80
C VAL A 228 18.59 -4.37 -0.36
N LYS A 229 19.20 -3.89 -1.44
CA LYS A 229 18.48 -3.28 -2.58
C LYS A 229 17.43 -4.20 -3.19
N GLN A 230 17.71 -5.49 -3.32
CA GLN A 230 16.78 -6.50 -3.87
C GLN A 230 15.46 -6.62 -3.06
N TYR A 231 15.45 -6.23 -1.80
CA TYR A 231 14.25 -6.26 -0.93
C TYR A 231 13.47 -4.94 -0.93
N VAL A 232 14.01 -3.90 -1.57
CA VAL A 232 13.43 -2.55 -1.59
C VAL A 232 12.84 -2.23 -2.97
N TYR A 233 13.56 -2.54 -4.04
CA TYR A 233 13.24 -2.20 -5.43
C TYR A 233 12.73 -3.41 -6.22
#